data_d51fac5f2095edcf4572c43c4e1bb434
#
_entry.id   d51fac5f2095edcf4572c43c4e1bb434
#
_cell.length_a   1.000
_cell.length_b   1.000
_cell.length_c   1.000
_cell.angle_alpha   90.00
_cell.angle_beta   90.00
_cell.angle_gamma   90.00
#
_symmetry.space_group_name_H-M   'P 1'
#
loop_
_entity.id
_entity.type
_entity.pdbx_description
1 polymer ?
#
loop_
_entity_poly.entity_id
_entity_poly.type
_entity_poly.pdbx_seq_one_letter_code
_entity_poly.pdbx_strand_id
1 'polypeptide(L)'
;MKFQFTINTNDQDYLDYNKFWMLRSQYGKKQMTTFRIVIAVIIGAIILISLYGGNFTLDSFIGIIPMAILLTLFEVLLSPLFVLFLRSHLKSLKKKGKMGHSPSSVIEFYEDVFIETTPDNKTEQKYSAIERISVVDNKVVYIHVNNIMSYILPFSCFESKEQYNEFFEFIKTKCLNIDIY
;
A
#
# COMPACT_ATOMS: atom_id res chain seq x y z
N MET A 1 7.33 28.28 -9.57
CA MET A 1 7.81 27.03 -8.94
C MET A 1 8.20 27.33 -7.51
N LYS A 2 7.69 26.56 -6.54
CA LYS A 2 8.02 26.70 -5.10
C LYS A 2 9.02 25.65 -4.65
N PHE A 3 8.81 24.41 -5.07
CA PHE A 3 9.70 23.29 -4.76
C PHE A 3 9.89 22.42 -6.00
N GLN A 4 11.06 21.79 -6.08
CA GLN A 4 11.38 20.81 -7.11
C GLN A 4 12.16 19.67 -6.47
N PHE A 5 11.74 18.44 -6.73
CA PHE A 5 12.40 17.24 -6.21
C PHE A 5 12.69 16.29 -7.34
N THR A 6 13.94 15.84 -7.40
CA THR A 6 14.33 14.73 -8.28
C THR A 6 14.24 13.43 -7.48
N ILE A 7 13.44 12.52 -7.96
CA ILE A 7 13.14 11.26 -7.29
C ILE A 7 13.67 10.12 -8.13
N ASN A 8 14.50 9.31 -7.52
CA ASN A 8 14.98 8.07 -8.09
C ASN A 8 14.33 6.91 -7.32
N THR A 9 13.29 6.32 -7.92
CA THR A 9 12.53 5.23 -7.32
C THR A 9 13.17 3.90 -7.70
N ASN A 10 13.43 3.07 -6.72
CA ASN A 10 13.94 1.72 -6.93
C ASN A 10 12.87 0.67 -6.59
N ASP A 11 13.17 -0.60 -6.84
CA ASP A 11 12.26 -1.71 -6.56
C ASP A 11 11.86 -1.81 -5.10
N GLN A 12 12.77 -1.46 -4.19
CA GLN A 12 12.52 -1.54 -2.76
C GLN A 12 11.50 -0.45 -2.35
N ASP A 13 11.62 0.76 -2.88
CA ASP A 13 10.65 1.85 -2.64
C ASP A 13 9.25 1.45 -3.12
N TYR A 14 9.16 0.81 -4.29
CA TYR A 14 7.90 0.29 -4.81
C TYR A 14 7.32 -0.82 -3.91
N LEU A 15 8.15 -1.75 -3.44
CA LEU A 15 7.71 -2.81 -2.53
C LEU A 15 7.28 -2.25 -1.18
N ASP A 16 8.02 -1.28 -0.64
CA ASP A 16 7.73 -0.67 0.66
C ASP A 16 6.44 0.17 0.59
N TYR A 17 6.21 0.88 -0.53
CA TYR A 17 4.93 1.55 -0.77
C TYR A 17 3.76 0.56 -0.77
N ASN A 18 3.83 -0.51 -1.56
CA ASN A 18 2.75 -1.49 -1.64
C ASN A 18 2.51 -2.22 -0.31
N LYS A 19 3.59 -2.51 0.42
CA LYS A 19 3.54 -3.09 1.76
C LYS A 19 2.88 -2.13 2.76
N PHE A 20 3.29 -0.85 2.75
CA PHE A 20 2.66 0.18 3.56
C PHE A 20 1.18 0.30 3.23
N TRP A 21 0.87 0.45 1.94
CA TRP A 21 -0.51 0.64 1.47
C TRP A 21 -1.43 -0.49 1.94
N MET A 22 -1.02 -1.75 1.80
CA MET A 22 -1.84 -2.91 2.16
C MET A 22 -1.88 -3.19 3.67
N LEU A 23 -0.75 -3.08 4.37
CA LEU A 23 -0.63 -3.57 5.75
C LEU A 23 -0.75 -2.48 6.82
N ARG A 24 -0.42 -1.23 6.48
CA ARG A 24 -0.37 -0.13 7.47
C ARG A 24 -1.41 0.95 7.23
N SER A 25 -1.75 1.27 5.96
CA SER A 25 -2.75 2.30 5.66
C SER A 25 -4.13 1.90 6.20
N GLN A 26 -4.96 2.88 6.53
CA GLN A 26 -6.33 2.65 7.00
C GLN A 26 -7.15 1.88 5.95
N TYR A 27 -6.99 2.24 4.67
CA TYR A 27 -7.68 1.58 3.57
C TYR A 27 -7.24 0.11 3.43
N GLY A 28 -5.94 -0.16 3.40
CA GLY A 28 -5.40 -1.51 3.28
C GLY A 28 -5.79 -2.39 4.47
N LYS A 29 -5.72 -1.87 5.70
CA LYS A 29 -6.20 -2.58 6.91
C LYS A 29 -7.67 -2.97 6.79
N LYS A 30 -8.53 -2.06 6.32
CA LYS A 30 -9.96 -2.35 6.08
C LYS A 30 -10.13 -3.45 5.06
N GLN A 31 -9.43 -3.40 3.93
CA GLN A 31 -9.47 -4.41 2.88
C GLN A 31 -9.03 -5.79 3.41
N MET A 32 -7.90 -5.83 4.12
CA MET A 32 -7.38 -7.06 4.72
C MET A 32 -8.34 -7.64 5.76
N THR A 33 -8.94 -6.79 6.59
CA THR A 33 -9.95 -7.24 7.58
C THR A 33 -11.19 -7.80 6.88
N THR A 34 -11.70 -7.12 5.84
CA THR A 34 -12.82 -7.63 5.05
C THR A 34 -12.49 -8.98 4.42
N PHE A 35 -11.30 -9.13 3.84
CA PHE A 35 -10.84 -10.37 3.26
C PHE A 35 -10.78 -11.52 4.28
N ARG A 36 -10.25 -11.25 5.48
CA ARG A 36 -10.22 -12.20 6.61
C ARG A 36 -11.62 -12.65 7.01
N ILE A 37 -12.55 -11.69 7.17
CA ILE A 37 -13.94 -11.99 7.53
C ILE A 37 -14.57 -12.89 6.47
N VAL A 38 -14.40 -12.59 5.18
CA VAL A 38 -14.95 -13.41 4.10
C VAL A 38 -14.41 -14.84 4.15
N ILE A 39 -13.11 -15.01 4.33
CA ILE A 39 -12.50 -16.34 4.46
C ILE A 39 -13.03 -17.08 5.71
N ALA A 40 -13.12 -16.41 6.85
CA ALA A 40 -13.65 -16.99 8.08
C ALA A 40 -15.11 -17.44 7.92
N VAL A 41 -15.95 -16.64 7.22
CA VAL A 41 -17.34 -16.99 6.91
C VAL A 41 -17.42 -18.21 6.00
N ILE A 42 -16.59 -18.28 4.95
CA ILE A 42 -16.55 -19.43 4.05
C ILE A 42 -16.18 -20.71 4.82
N ILE A 43 -15.09 -20.64 5.60
CA ILE A 43 -14.64 -21.80 6.39
C ILE A 43 -15.70 -22.19 7.44
N GLY A 44 -16.29 -21.22 8.11
CA GLY A 44 -17.38 -21.46 9.06
C GLY A 44 -18.59 -22.14 8.42
N ALA A 45 -18.98 -21.71 7.20
CA ALA A 45 -20.04 -22.34 6.45
C ALA A 45 -19.72 -23.80 6.08
N ILE A 46 -18.47 -24.08 5.65
CA ILE A 46 -18.00 -25.43 5.35
C ILE A 46 -18.10 -26.32 6.62
N ILE A 47 -17.63 -25.81 7.75
CA ILE A 47 -17.72 -26.51 9.03
C ILE A 47 -19.18 -26.80 9.39
N LEU A 48 -20.07 -25.81 9.28
CA LEU A 48 -21.49 -25.98 9.59
C LEU A 48 -22.15 -27.04 8.67
N ILE A 49 -21.89 -27.00 7.38
CA ILE A 49 -22.41 -27.97 6.43
C ILE A 49 -21.91 -29.39 6.78
N SER A 50 -20.63 -29.52 7.15
CA SER A 50 -20.04 -30.80 7.53
C SER A 50 -20.66 -31.35 8.82
N LEU A 51 -21.05 -30.47 9.75
CA LEU A 51 -21.72 -30.86 11.00
C LEU A 51 -23.20 -31.22 10.80
N TYR A 52 -23.89 -30.51 9.89
CA TYR A 52 -25.32 -30.72 9.65
C TYR A 52 -25.63 -32.01 8.87
N GLY A 53 -24.67 -32.48 8.05
CA GLY A 53 -24.80 -33.68 7.24
C GLY A 53 -24.54 -35.01 7.95
N GLY A 54 -24.13 -34.98 9.23
CA GLY A 54 -23.76 -36.19 10.01
C GLY A 54 -24.23 -36.17 11.44
N ASN A 55 -24.31 -37.38 12.06
CA ASN A 55 -24.48 -37.48 13.51
C ASN A 55 -23.26 -36.84 14.21
N PHE A 56 -23.51 -36.04 15.24
CA PHE A 56 -22.48 -35.41 16.05
C PHE A 56 -21.68 -36.49 16.80
N THR A 57 -20.56 -36.88 16.23
CA THR A 57 -19.67 -37.90 16.82
C THR A 57 -18.32 -37.26 17.18
N LEU A 58 -17.55 -37.95 18.02
CA LEU A 58 -16.15 -37.56 18.31
C LEU A 58 -15.31 -37.37 17.05
N ASP A 59 -15.57 -38.18 16.02
CA ASP A 59 -14.90 -38.10 14.72
C ASP A 59 -15.17 -36.76 13.99
N SER A 60 -16.36 -36.18 14.21
CA SER A 60 -16.70 -34.86 13.67
C SER A 60 -15.80 -33.76 14.26
N PHE A 61 -15.46 -33.83 15.54
CA PHE A 61 -14.52 -32.90 16.18
C PHE A 61 -13.09 -33.07 15.68
N ILE A 62 -12.66 -34.32 15.45
CA ILE A 62 -11.32 -34.60 14.89
C ILE A 62 -11.18 -33.95 13.49
N GLY A 63 -12.23 -33.91 12.67
CA GLY A 63 -12.25 -33.26 11.38
C GLY A 63 -12.18 -31.72 11.46
N ILE A 64 -12.69 -31.08 12.51
CA ILE A 64 -12.71 -29.62 12.68
C ILE A 64 -11.31 -29.08 13.10
N ILE A 65 -10.56 -29.83 13.90
CA ILE A 65 -9.26 -29.41 14.41
C ILE A 65 -8.28 -29.03 13.28
N PRO A 66 -8.05 -29.84 12.24
CA PRO A 66 -7.17 -29.45 11.14
C PRO A 66 -7.62 -28.20 10.42
N MET A 67 -8.94 -27.99 10.26
CA MET A 67 -9.48 -26.76 9.63
C MET A 67 -9.23 -25.52 10.50
N ALA A 68 -9.39 -25.62 11.80
CA ALA A 68 -9.09 -24.53 12.73
C ALA A 68 -7.57 -24.18 12.72
N ILE A 69 -6.72 -25.19 12.69
CA ILE A 69 -5.26 -25.02 12.54
C ILE A 69 -4.93 -24.33 11.23
N LEU A 70 -5.54 -24.78 10.12
CA LEU A 70 -5.31 -24.21 8.80
C LEU A 70 -5.75 -22.75 8.72
N LEU A 71 -6.89 -22.40 9.34
CA LEU A 71 -7.36 -21.02 9.45
C LEU A 71 -6.35 -20.16 10.22
N THR A 72 -5.88 -20.65 11.37
CA THR A 72 -4.91 -19.93 12.20
C THR A 72 -3.58 -19.72 11.43
N LEU A 73 -3.08 -20.76 10.76
CA LEU A 73 -1.89 -20.68 9.93
C LEU A 73 -2.09 -19.68 8.78
N PHE A 74 -3.23 -19.69 8.13
CA PHE A 74 -3.55 -18.74 7.07
C PHE A 74 -3.51 -17.30 7.59
N GLU A 75 -4.13 -17.02 8.75
CA GLU A 75 -4.12 -15.69 9.37
C GLU A 75 -2.69 -15.19 9.66
N VAL A 76 -1.85 -16.04 10.22
CA VAL A 76 -0.45 -15.71 10.54
C VAL A 76 0.37 -15.51 9.27
N LEU A 77 0.18 -16.35 8.27
CA LEU A 77 0.97 -16.36 7.04
C LEU A 77 0.50 -15.34 5.99
N LEU A 78 -0.69 -14.79 6.12
CA LEU A 78 -1.27 -13.89 5.10
C LEU A 78 -0.36 -12.71 4.76
N SER A 79 0.19 -12.03 5.77
CA SER A 79 1.07 -10.88 5.56
C SER A 79 2.41 -11.26 4.89
N PRO A 80 3.17 -12.28 5.34
CA PRO A 80 4.39 -12.67 4.65
C PRO A 80 4.13 -13.24 3.24
N LEU A 81 3.04 -13.99 3.04
CA LEU A 81 2.66 -14.48 1.71
C LEU A 81 2.35 -13.33 0.75
N PHE A 82 1.69 -12.28 1.23
CA PHE A 82 1.45 -11.08 0.43
C PHE A 82 2.75 -10.42 -0.01
N VAL A 83 3.73 -10.29 0.87
CA VAL A 83 5.06 -9.72 0.52
C VAL A 83 5.79 -10.59 -0.50
N LEU A 84 5.73 -11.92 -0.35
CA LEU A 84 6.31 -12.85 -1.32
C LEU A 84 5.62 -12.73 -2.69
N PHE A 85 4.30 -12.64 -2.70
CA PHE A 85 3.52 -12.42 -3.93
C PHE A 85 3.93 -11.12 -4.62
N LEU A 86 4.05 -9.99 -3.89
CA LEU A 86 4.50 -8.72 -4.45
C LEU A 86 5.89 -8.83 -5.10
N ARG A 87 6.84 -9.47 -4.42
CA ARG A 87 8.19 -9.69 -4.96
C ARG A 87 8.17 -10.53 -6.23
N SER A 88 7.38 -11.60 -6.22
CA SER A 88 7.22 -12.48 -7.39
C SER A 88 6.56 -11.73 -8.56
N HIS A 89 5.54 -10.93 -8.28
CA HIS A 89 4.85 -10.11 -9.27
C HIS A 89 5.79 -9.09 -9.91
N LEU A 90 6.55 -8.34 -9.10
CA LEU A 90 7.55 -7.38 -9.59
C LEU A 90 8.60 -8.05 -10.47
N LYS A 91 9.11 -9.21 -10.04
CA LYS A 91 10.05 -10.01 -10.85
C LYS A 91 9.46 -10.44 -12.19
N SER A 92 8.17 -10.80 -12.20
CA SER A 92 7.44 -11.15 -13.44
C SER A 92 7.28 -9.95 -14.37
N LEU A 93 6.95 -8.77 -13.84
CA LEU A 93 6.85 -7.53 -14.62
C LEU A 93 8.17 -7.19 -15.30
N LYS A 94 9.28 -7.26 -14.55
CA LYS A 94 10.64 -7.02 -15.08
C LYS A 94 11.01 -7.97 -16.22
N LYS A 95 10.70 -9.27 -16.09
CA LYS A 95 10.94 -10.24 -17.15
C LYS A 95 10.17 -9.91 -18.45
N LYS A 96 9.06 -9.19 -18.34
CA LYS A 96 8.25 -8.74 -19.48
C LYS A 96 8.65 -7.35 -19.99
N GLY A 97 9.76 -6.79 -19.49
CA GLY A 97 10.19 -5.43 -19.84
C GLY A 97 9.28 -4.32 -19.33
N LYS A 98 8.39 -4.64 -18.36
CA LYS A 98 7.48 -3.67 -17.74
C LYS A 98 8.02 -3.31 -16.36
N MET A 99 8.11 -2.01 -16.08
CA MET A 99 8.38 -1.54 -14.72
C MET A 99 7.07 -1.17 -14.05
N GLY A 100 6.94 -1.52 -12.75
CA GLY A 100 5.78 -1.14 -11.95
C GLY A 100 5.81 0.33 -11.48
N HIS A 101 6.91 1.04 -11.76
CA HIS A 101 7.16 2.43 -11.37
C HIS A 101 8.09 3.10 -12.38
N SER A 102 8.07 4.42 -12.42
CA SER A 102 9.10 5.18 -13.15
C SER A 102 10.41 5.14 -12.36
N PRO A 103 11.55 4.81 -12.99
CA PRO A 103 12.84 4.76 -12.29
C PRO A 103 13.33 6.15 -11.87
N SER A 104 12.92 7.19 -12.58
CA SER A 104 13.28 8.57 -12.29
C SER A 104 12.12 9.48 -12.62
N SER A 105 11.85 10.44 -11.77
CA SER A 105 10.89 11.52 -12.03
C SER A 105 11.36 12.81 -11.39
N VAL A 106 10.90 13.93 -11.94
CA VAL A 106 11.03 15.26 -11.34
C VAL A 106 9.64 15.72 -10.99
N ILE A 107 9.42 16.08 -9.73
CA ILE A 107 8.14 16.64 -9.28
C ILE A 107 8.35 18.11 -8.94
N GLU A 108 7.63 18.97 -9.62
CA GLU A 108 7.64 20.43 -9.46
C GLU A 108 6.33 20.87 -8.80
N PHE A 109 6.43 21.61 -7.70
CA PHE A 109 5.28 22.15 -6.98
C PHE A 109 5.15 23.64 -7.25
N TYR A 110 3.99 24.03 -7.78
CA TYR A 110 3.61 25.42 -8.05
C TYR A 110 2.53 25.86 -7.04
N GLU A 111 1.95 27.05 -7.22
CA GLU A 111 0.91 27.55 -6.30
C GLU A 111 -0.36 26.71 -6.37
N ASP A 112 -0.84 26.36 -7.57
CA ASP A 112 -2.15 25.75 -7.79
C ASP A 112 -2.09 24.31 -8.29
N VAL A 113 -0.94 23.89 -8.80
CA VAL A 113 -0.75 22.58 -9.42
C VAL A 113 0.63 22.02 -9.03
N PHE A 114 0.78 20.72 -9.19
CA PHE A 114 2.09 20.09 -9.22
C PHE A 114 2.23 19.26 -10.49
N ILE A 115 3.45 19.13 -10.97
CA ILE A 115 3.76 18.48 -12.25
C ILE A 115 4.79 17.40 -12.00
N GLU A 116 4.49 16.18 -12.43
CA GLU A 116 5.48 15.12 -12.53
C GLU A 116 5.96 15.03 -13.97
N THR A 117 7.27 15.01 -14.15
CA THR A 117 7.93 14.73 -15.41
C THR A 117 8.75 13.46 -15.25
N THR A 118 8.42 12.44 -16.04
CA THR A 118 9.18 11.20 -16.20
C THR A 118 9.87 11.19 -17.55
N PRO A 119 10.77 10.25 -17.86
CA PRO A 119 11.39 10.17 -19.19
C PRO A 119 10.38 10.07 -20.35
N ASP A 120 9.20 9.44 -20.07
CA ASP A 120 8.24 9.10 -21.11
C ASP A 120 6.94 9.91 -21.02
N ASN A 121 6.72 10.65 -19.93
CA ASN A 121 5.44 11.31 -19.69
C ASN A 121 5.59 12.58 -18.83
N LYS A 122 4.64 13.49 -18.99
CA LYS A 122 4.46 14.67 -18.13
C LYS A 122 3.00 14.75 -17.69
N THR A 123 2.79 14.78 -16.40
CA THR A 123 1.45 14.77 -15.79
C THR A 123 1.29 15.98 -14.89
N GLU A 124 0.29 16.81 -15.15
CA GLU A 124 -0.12 17.92 -14.30
C GLU A 124 -1.28 17.49 -13.41
N GLN A 125 -1.21 17.82 -12.13
CA GLN A 125 -2.24 17.53 -11.13
C GLN A 125 -2.59 18.79 -10.33
N LYS A 126 -3.88 19.00 -10.09
CA LYS A 126 -4.36 20.00 -9.13
C LYS A 126 -4.27 19.44 -7.70
N TYR A 127 -4.03 20.32 -6.72
CA TYR A 127 -4.03 19.90 -5.32
C TYR A 127 -5.37 19.34 -4.85
N SER A 128 -6.47 19.75 -5.46
CA SER A 128 -7.80 19.18 -5.20
C SER A 128 -7.92 17.68 -5.54
N ALA A 129 -7.00 17.15 -6.33
CA ALA A 129 -6.94 15.72 -6.64
C ALA A 129 -6.23 14.92 -5.53
N ILE A 130 -5.55 15.57 -4.59
CA ILE A 130 -4.90 14.88 -3.47
C ILE A 130 -5.97 14.47 -2.46
N GLU A 131 -6.16 13.17 -2.30
CA GLU A 131 -7.08 12.62 -1.30
C GLU A 131 -6.47 12.62 0.10
N ARG A 132 -5.15 12.35 0.18
CA ARG A 132 -4.46 12.18 1.45
C ARG A 132 -2.94 12.24 1.29
N ILE A 133 -2.25 12.63 2.35
CA ILE A 133 -0.80 12.57 2.48
C ILE A 133 -0.48 11.62 3.64
N SER A 134 0.47 10.70 3.44
CA SER A 134 0.95 9.80 4.49
C SER A 134 2.45 10.00 4.71
N VAL A 135 2.83 10.37 5.92
CA VAL A 135 4.23 10.41 6.36
C VAL A 135 4.53 9.12 7.09
N VAL A 136 5.53 8.37 6.63
CA VAL A 136 5.80 7.03 7.14
C VAL A 136 7.23 6.95 7.70
N ASP A 137 7.34 6.57 8.97
CA ASP A 137 8.57 6.30 9.71
C ASP A 137 9.62 7.44 9.61
N ASN A 138 9.20 8.67 9.33
CA ASN A 138 10.06 9.82 9.01
C ASN A 138 11.09 9.50 7.90
N LYS A 139 10.70 8.68 6.92
CA LYS A 139 11.56 8.25 5.81
C LYS A 139 10.99 8.56 4.44
N VAL A 140 9.67 8.66 4.34
CA VAL A 140 8.99 8.86 3.06
C VAL A 140 7.67 9.58 3.25
N VAL A 141 7.34 10.43 2.29
CA VAL A 141 6.02 11.06 2.15
C VAL A 141 5.32 10.45 0.93
N TYR A 142 4.13 9.91 1.13
CA TYR A 142 3.25 9.45 0.06
C TYR A 142 2.14 10.47 -0.16
N ILE A 143 2.02 10.98 -1.38
CA ILE A 143 0.93 11.88 -1.80
C ILE A 143 -0.05 11.04 -2.61
N HIS A 144 -1.20 10.71 -2.02
CA HIS A 144 -2.21 9.87 -2.65
C HIS A 144 -3.18 10.73 -3.45
N VAL A 145 -3.24 10.51 -4.75
CA VAL A 145 -4.19 11.17 -5.66
C VAL A 145 -5.47 10.35 -5.79
N ASN A 146 -5.36 9.04 -5.62
CA ASN A 146 -6.50 8.13 -5.54
C ASN A 146 -6.05 6.82 -4.85
N ASN A 147 -6.97 5.84 -4.77
CA ASN A 147 -6.67 4.56 -4.12
C ASN A 147 -5.58 3.71 -4.82
N ILE A 148 -5.12 4.09 -6.00
CA ILE A 148 -4.17 3.32 -6.80
C ILE A 148 -2.90 4.12 -7.05
N MET A 149 -3.01 5.44 -7.26
CA MET A 149 -1.93 6.31 -7.68
C MET A 149 -1.41 7.14 -6.51
N SER A 150 -0.11 7.07 -6.29
CA SER A 150 0.57 7.87 -5.28
C SER A 150 1.95 8.30 -5.76
N TYR A 151 2.33 9.51 -5.39
CA TYR A 151 3.70 9.99 -5.56
C TYR A 151 4.50 9.63 -4.33
N ILE A 152 5.71 9.12 -4.53
CA ILE A 152 6.62 8.69 -3.48
C ILE A 152 7.74 9.73 -3.37
N LEU A 153 7.82 10.42 -2.24
CA LEU A 153 8.88 11.38 -1.93
C LEU A 153 9.72 10.82 -0.78
N PRO A 154 10.81 10.11 -1.06
CA PRO A 154 11.75 9.69 -0.02
C PRO A 154 12.37 10.91 0.65
N PHE A 155 12.67 10.82 1.95
CA PHE A 155 13.34 11.94 2.65
C PHE A 155 14.70 12.29 2.06
N SER A 156 15.33 11.38 1.33
CA SER A 156 16.56 11.64 0.59
C SER A 156 16.41 12.61 -0.58
N CYS A 157 15.19 12.94 -1.02
CA CYS A 157 14.97 13.95 -2.05
C CYS A 157 15.02 15.38 -1.50
N PHE A 158 14.96 15.55 -0.16
CA PHE A 158 15.10 16.85 0.50
C PHE A 158 16.57 17.12 0.80
N GLU A 159 17.02 18.32 0.50
CA GLU A 159 18.41 18.77 0.75
C GLU A 159 18.70 18.91 2.24
N SER A 160 17.67 19.26 3.02
CA SER A 160 17.78 19.46 4.47
C SER A 160 16.45 19.20 5.17
N LYS A 161 16.51 19.12 6.52
CA LYS A 161 15.32 19.03 7.36
C LYS A 161 14.47 20.30 7.30
N GLU A 162 15.11 21.43 7.14
CA GLU A 162 14.46 22.75 6.99
C GLU A 162 13.63 22.76 5.71
N GLN A 163 14.19 22.34 4.57
CA GLN A 163 13.46 22.24 3.30
C GLN A 163 12.26 21.28 3.41
N TYR A 164 12.44 20.14 4.09
CA TYR A 164 11.33 19.24 4.37
C TYR A 164 10.22 19.93 5.19
N ASN A 165 10.58 20.65 6.24
CA ASN A 165 9.60 21.36 7.07
C ASN A 165 8.85 22.42 6.26
N GLU A 166 9.55 23.22 5.46
CA GLU A 166 8.95 24.24 4.59
C GLU A 166 8.00 23.60 3.57
N PHE A 167 8.43 22.53 2.92
CA PHE A 167 7.57 21.77 2.01
C PHE A 167 6.36 21.20 2.73
N PHE A 168 6.54 20.64 3.93
CA PHE A 168 5.46 20.03 4.68
C PHE A 168 4.42 21.08 5.14
N GLU A 169 4.85 22.24 5.60
CA GLU A 169 3.93 23.34 5.90
C GLU A 169 3.22 23.85 4.64
N PHE A 170 3.90 23.94 3.52
CA PHE A 170 3.26 24.29 2.24
C PHE A 170 2.20 23.26 1.84
N ILE A 171 2.51 21.96 1.84
CA ILE A 171 1.58 20.93 1.36
C ILE A 171 0.37 20.76 2.31
N LYS A 172 0.53 21.05 3.61
CA LYS A 172 -0.58 21.10 4.57
C LYS A 172 -1.63 22.14 4.20
N THR A 173 -1.25 23.24 3.59
CA THR A 173 -2.21 24.26 3.14
C THR A 173 -3.05 23.77 1.95
N LYS A 174 -2.59 22.74 1.25
CA LYS A 174 -3.20 22.21 0.03
C LYS A 174 -4.01 20.92 0.27
N CYS A 175 -3.73 20.18 1.35
CA CYS A 175 -4.44 18.95 1.70
C CYS A 175 -4.63 18.89 3.22
N LEU A 176 -5.89 18.67 3.64
CA LEU A 176 -6.25 18.59 5.06
C LEU A 176 -6.09 17.18 5.66
N ASN A 177 -6.08 16.16 4.82
CA ASN A 177 -6.01 14.77 5.26
C ASN A 177 -4.54 14.32 5.32
N ILE A 178 -3.94 14.41 6.50
CA ILE A 178 -2.54 14.00 6.71
C ILE A 178 -2.49 12.94 7.81
N ASP A 179 -1.95 11.79 7.46
CA ASP A 179 -1.72 10.68 8.37
C ASP A 179 -0.21 10.53 8.65
N ILE A 180 0.15 10.35 9.91
CA ILE A 180 1.54 10.10 10.34
C ILE A 180 1.59 8.67 10.92
N TYR A 181 2.50 7.85 10.40
CA TYR A 181 2.67 6.43 10.76
C TYR A 181 4.03 6.15 11.35
#